data_48704e285bd4753b4a2bb8be9398ec4e
#
_entry.id   48704e285bd4753b4a2bb8be9398ec4e
#
_cell.length_a   1.000
_cell.length_b   1.000
_cell.length_c   1.000
_cell.angle_alpha   90.00
_cell.angle_beta   90.00
_cell.angle_gamma   90.00
#
_symmetry.space_group_name_H-M   'P 1'
#
loop_
_entity.id
_entity.type
_entity.pdbx_description
1 polymer ?
#
loop_
_entity_poly.entity_id
_entity_poly.type
_entity_poly.pdbx_seq_one_letter_code
_entity_poly.pdbx_strand_id
1 'polypeptide(L)'
;MCGIVAAFGAGIDEGLLGRMAGVIRHRGPDDTGLWAKDGLGLGNQRLSIIDLAGGHQPFVSDDGLVAVVQNGEIYNYRELAAELVGTSFACRSGSDTEVLLRLYLKEGLGFLSRLNGMFAFAIADRRDGSLTMVRDRLGVKPLYVTEHQGRTLFGSEIKCLLAAGVPAKPDLLALHHFLSLNYVPPPFTSFAGIRHVPPGSWLRVDHRGSTAGTWWELPSAPEKQQSEVQWIEEFNAILAAATDIRLRADVPFGAFLSGGVDSTSVVGHMARILQAQGKGPVKTFTIGFADPRFDESGYAKQAAERFGTDHVCEQVAADMIGLWPLMTWHNDQPHGDVSFMPTYRVSQVAAKHVKMVLTGDGGDELFAGYDKHRDFFTPAAAALDDGAFRRAYYESITLFRTSAKHDLYAPAMRSATAGDDSFALVDALMERSRGLDRINRALYVDTVLLLPGNNLVKPDRMGMAASIEARSPFLDVRMVEFAFSMPGALKLHNGVTKALFKKAVEPLIGHDLAYRKKQMFTVPVGEWFKDRLRPLVEEVLGDPRTRARGLFEPSAVDGLVSRHLSGQANHTREIRALLAIELWFRTCIDQQFPTAPSMKELGIHSIV
;
A
#
# COMPACT_ATOMS: atom_id res chain seq x y z
N MET A 1 -13.08 5.88 -3.64
CA MET A 1 -11.81 6.38 -3.05
C MET A 1 -11.52 7.80 -3.52
N CYS A 2 -10.70 8.53 -2.77
CA CYS A 2 -10.48 9.95 -3.01
C CYS A 2 -8.98 10.29 -2.95
N GLY A 3 -8.66 11.54 -3.16
CA GLY A 3 -7.41 12.15 -2.74
C GLY A 3 -7.73 13.32 -1.82
N ILE A 4 -7.06 13.42 -0.68
CA ILE A 4 -7.25 14.54 0.24
C ILE A 4 -5.98 15.36 0.39
N VAL A 5 -6.18 16.64 0.65
CA VAL A 5 -5.15 17.57 1.09
C VAL A 5 -5.68 18.35 2.28
N ALA A 6 -4.78 18.73 3.21
CA ALA A 6 -5.14 19.58 4.31
C ALA A 6 -3.96 20.51 4.66
N ALA A 7 -4.27 21.67 5.22
CA ALA A 7 -3.26 22.67 5.55
C ALA A 7 -3.65 23.46 6.80
N PHE A 8 -2.64 23.76 7.62
CA PHE A 8 -2.75 24.62 8.80
C PHE A 8 -1.70 25.72 8.76
N GLY A 9 -2.08 26.96 9.08
CA GLY A 9 -1.17 28.09 9.21
C GLY A 9 -1.61 29.34 8.47
N ALA A 10 -0.77 30.35 8.41
CA ALA A 10 -1.09 31.62 7.75
C ALA A 10 -1.13 31.49 6.21
N GLY A 11 -2.04 32.25 5.59
CA GLY A 11 -2.17 32.32 4.13
C GLY A 11 -2.64 31.01 3.49
N ILE A 12 -3.46 30.23 4.19
CA ILE A 12 -4.17 29.09 3.63
C ILE A 12 -5.41 29.60 2.91
N ASP A 13 -5.49 29.35 1.61
CA ASP A 13 -6.59 29.71 0.73
C ASP A 13 -6.96 28.58 -0.24
N GLU A 14 -8.07 28.74 -0.94
CA GLU A 14 -8.52 27.77 -1.94
C GLU A 14 -7.56 27.65 -3.14
N GLY A 15 -6.79 28.69 -3.44
CA GLY A 15 -5.78 28.65 -4.49
C GLY A 15 -4.63 27.69 -4.17
N LEU A 16 -4.12 27.71 -2.93
CA LEU A 16 -3.14 26.74 -2.44
C LEU A 16 -3.71 25.32 -2.46
N LEU A 17 -4.90 25.14 -1.87
CA LEU A 17 -5.56 23.84 -1.82
C LEU A 17 -5.87 23.30 -3.21
N GLY A 18 -6.28 24.16 -4.14
CA GLY A 18 -6.53 23.80 -5.54
C GLY A 18 -5.29 23.30 -6.26
N ARG A 19 -4.11 23.93 -6.03
CA ARG A 19 -2.84 23.42 -6.57
C ARG A 19 -2.48 22.06 -5.96
N MET A 20 -2.60 21.90 -4.64
CA MET A 20 -2.31 20.64 -3.96
C MET A 20 -3.24 19.50 -4.40
N ALA A 21 -4.54 19.77 -4.52
CA ALA A 21 -5.53 18.79 -4.93
C ALA A 21 -5.47 18.48 -6.43
N GLY A 22 -5.16 19.46 -7.27
CA GLY A 22 -5.14 19.33 -8.72
C GLY A 22 -4.18 18.25 -9.24
N VAL A 23 -3.01 18.07 -8.61
CA VAL A 23 -2.01 17.07 -9.01
C VAL A 23 -2.40 15.63 -8.67
N ILE A 24 -3.45 15.43 -7.89
CA ILE A 24 -4.00 14.10 -7.54
C ILE A 24 -5.41 13.87 -8.11
N ARG A 25 -5.81 14.60 -9.15
CA ARG A 25 -7.13 14.46 -9.78
C ARG A 25 -7.38 13.03 -10.28
N HIS A 26 -6.34 12.29 -10.66
CA HIS A 26 -6.44 10.89 -11.06
C HIS A 26 -7.03 9.98 -9.97
N ARG A 27 -6.89 10.34 -8.69
CA ARG A 27 -7.47 9.58 -7.57
C ARG A 27 -8.99 9.70 -7.48
N GLY A 28 -9.52 10.84 -7.92
CA GLY A 28 -10.97 11.09 -7.85
C GLY A 28 -11.38 12.13 -8.87
N PRO A 29 -11.67 11.69 -10.11
CA PRO A 29 -11.99 12.60 -11.21
C PRO A 29 -13.43 13.11 -11.21
N ASP A 30 -14.30 12.55 -10.35
CA ASP A 30 -15.75 12.79 -10.42
C ASP A 30 -16.14 14.15 -9.80
N ASP A 31 -15.46 14.60 -8.75
CA ASP A 31 -15.80 15.83 -8.04
C ASP A 31 -14.59 16.44 -7.30
N THR A 32 -14.62 17.75 -7.10
CA THR A 32 -13.58 18.51 -6.38
C THR A 32 -14.23 19.42 -5.36
N GLY A 33 -13.84 19.32 -4.08
CA GLY A 33 -14.27 20.21 -3.04
C GLY A 33 -13.12 20.86 -2.29
N LEU A 34 -13.25 22.16 -2.02
CA LEU A 34 -12.26 22.96 -1.31
C LEU A 34 -12.96 23.73 -0.20
N TRP A 35 -12.28 23.91 0.93
CA TRP A 35 -12.75 24.72 2.06
C TRP A 35 -11.55 25.31 2.77
N ALA A 36 -11.53 26.62 2.92
CA ALA A 36 -10.48 27.35 3.61
C ALA A 36 -11.08 28.43 4.51
N LYS A 37 -10.81 28.38 5.82
CA LYS A 37 -11.26 29.37 6.81
C LYS A 37 -10.29 29.47 7.99
N ASP A 38 -9.98 30.65 8.41
CA ASP A 38 -9.22 30.96 9.65
C ASP A 38 -7.87 30.23 9.76
N GLY A 39 -7.14 30.10 8.65
CA GLY A 39 -5.86 29.39 8.61
C GLY A 39 -5.97 27.84 8.59
N LEU A 40 -7.19 27.32 8.45
CA LEU A 40 -7.48 25.91 8.25
C LEU A 40 -7.90 25.67 6.81
N GLY A 41 -7.40 24.60 6.18
CA GLY A 41 -7.74 24.26 4.81
C GLY A 41 -7.96 22.78 4.62
N LEU A 42 -8.99 22.42 3.84
CA LEU A 42 -9.33 21.06 3.44
C LEU A 42 -9.60 21.02 1.94
N GLY A 43 -9.11 19.96 1.25
CA GLY A 43 -9.43 19.72 -0.14
C GLY A 43 -9.64 18.24 -0.41
N ASN A 44 -10.53 17.93 -1.35
CA ASN A 44 -10.87 16.57 -1.76
C ASN A 44 -10.95 16.46 -3.27
N GLN A 45 -10.39 15.38 -3.83
CA GLN A 45 -10.65 14.88 -5.18
C GLN A 45 -11.42 13.58 -5.03
N ARG A 46 -12.68 13.56 -5.45
CA ARG A 46 -13.62 12.49 -5.14
C ARG A 46 -13.78 11.49 -6.28
N LEU A 47 -13.63 10.20 -5.96
CA LEU A 47 -14.17 9.09 -6.73
C LEU A 47 -15.47 8.65 -6.03
N SER A 48 -16.61 8.90 -6.65
CA SER A 48 -17.94 8.66 -6.07
C SER A 48 -18.28 7.17 -6.09
N ILE A 49 -18.40 6.56 -4.90
CA ILE A 49 -18.70 5.13 -4.71
C ILE A 49 -19.94 4.96 -3.82
N ILE A 50 -20.04 5.70 -2.72
CA ILE A 50 -21.19 5.72 -1.80
C ILE A 50 -21.83 7.10 -1.84
N ASP A 51 -23.17 7.14 -1.85
CA ASP A 51 -23.99 8.34 -1.91
C ASP A 51 -23.55 9.29 -3.03
N LEU A 52 -23.81 8.89 -4.28
CA LEU A 52 -23.32 9.60 -5.47
C LEU A 52 -23.74 11.06 -5.50
N ALA A 53 -24.96 11.37 -5.05
CA ALA A 53 -25.53 12.72 -5.06
C ALA A 53 -25.21 13.51 -3.78
N GLY A 54 -25.31 12.87 -2.60
CA GLY A 54 -25.19 13.54 -1.29
C GLY A 54 -23.79 13.52 -0.68
N GLY A 55 -22.85 12.79 -1.28
CA GLY A 55 -21.50 12.56 -0.71
C GLY A 55 -20.45 13.60 -1.08
N HIS A 56 -20.82 14.82 -1.51
CA HIS A 56 -19.87 15.91 -1.77
C HIS A 56 -19.07 16.24 -0.51
N GLN A 57 -17.75 16.42 -0.66
CA GLN A 57 -16.84 16.77 0.43
C GLN A 57 -16.16 18.11 0.15
N PRO A 58 -15.81 18.89 1.21
CA PRO A 58 -15.89 18.61 2.64
C PRO A 58 -17.31 18.61 3.21
N PHE A 59 -17.59 17.67 4.14
CA PHE A 59 -18.79 17.77 4.97
C PHE A 59 -18.57 18.83 6.05
N VAL A 60 -19.52 19.74 6.20
CA VAL A 60 -19.45 20.85 7.15
C VAL A 60 -20.60 20.72 8.15
N SER A 61 -20.32 20.97 9.44
CA SER A 61 -21.33 21.00 10.49
C SER A 61 -22.36 22.11 10.27
N ASP A 62 -23.53 21.97 10.87
CA ASP A 62 -24.66 22.91 10.70
C ASP A 62 -24.34 24.33 11.12
N ASP A 63 -23.45 24.52 12.12
CA ASP A 63 -22.92 25.80 12.57
C ASP A 63 -21.75 26.33 11.75
N GLY A 64 -21.26 25.55 10.78
CA GLY A 64 -20.12 25.90 9.92
C GLY A 64 -18.77 25.90 10.61
N LEU A 65 -18.66 25.34 11.83
CA LEU A 65 -17.45 25.40 12.65
C LEU A 65 -16.53 24.17 12.46
N VAL A 66 -17.07 23.02 12.08
CA VAL A 66 -16.30 21.79 11.86
C VAL A 66 -16.47 21.32 10.43
N ALA A 67 -15.35 20.97 9.79
CA ALA A 67 -15.36 20.41 8.44
C ALA A 67 -14.52 19.12 8.38
N VAL A 68 -14.93 18.16 7.55
CA VAL A 68 -14.27 16.83 7.39
C VAL A 68 -14.12 16.48 5.93
N VAL A 69 -12.93 15.96 5.56
CA VAL A 69 -12.67 15.28 4.29
C VAL A 69 -12.09 13.90 4.53
N GLN A 70 -12.37 12.95 3.63
CA GLN A 70 -11.93 11.56 3.73
C GLN A 70 -11.41 11.02 2.39
N ASN A 71 -10.32 10.26 2.46
CA ASN A 71 -9.89 9.31 1.45
C ASN A 71 -10.04 7.92 2.02
N GLY A 72 -11.03 7.17 1.59
CA GLY A 72 -11.27 5.81 2.06
C GLY A 72 -12.74 5.46 2.21
N GLU A 73 -13.00 4.45 3.02
CA GLU A 73 -14.33 3.90 3.32
C GLU A 73 -14.43 3.45 4.77
N ILE A 74 -15.51 3.82 5.45
CA ILE A 74 -15.90 3.28 6.76
C ILE A 74 -16.94 2.19 6.53
N TYR A 75 -16.51 0.94 6.44
CA TYR A 75 -17.39 -0.17 6.06
C TYR A 75 -18.59 -0.36 6.98
N ASN A 76 -18.43 -0.10 8.29
CA ASN A 76 -19.52 -0.20 9.28
C ASN A 76 -20.29 1.12 9.49
N TYR A 77 -20.28 2.02 8.48
CA TYR A 77 -20.95 3.33 8.60
C TYR A 77 -22.46 3.22 8.85
N ARG A 78 -23.14 2.20 8.31
CA ARG A 78 -24.59 2.01 8.47
C ARG A 78 -24.95 1.72 9.91
N GLU A 79 -24.19 0.85 10.56
CA GLU A 79 -24.33 0.50 11.96
C GLU A 79 -24.08 1.71 12.86
N LEU A 80 -23.01 2.47 12.58
CA LEU A 80 -22.67 3.68 13.32
C LEU A 80 -23.71 4.80 13.11
N ALA A 81 -24.23 4.97 11.90
CA ALA A 81 -25.29 5.94 11.60
C ALA A 81 -26.60 5.57 12.34
N ALA A 82 -26.93 4.28 12.44
CA ALA A 82 -28.12 3.82 13.16
C ALA A 82 -28.11 4.21 14.65
N GLU A 83 -26.93 4.24 15.30
CA GLU A 83 -26.77 4.70 16.68
C GLU A 83 -27.04 6.20 16.87
N LEU A 84 -27.00 6.99 15.80
CA LEU A 84 -27.21 8.43 15.81
C LEU A 84 -28.67 8.82 15.54
N VAL A 85 -29.50 7.90 15.09
CA VAL A 85 -30.93 8.13 14.82
C VAL A 85 -31.67 8.59 16.08
N GLY A 86 -32.47 9.65 15.96
CA GLY A 86 -33.23 10.23 17.09
C GLY A 86 -32.39 11.14 17.99
N THR A 87 -31.12 11.35 17.69
CA THR A 87 -30.25 12.32 18.39
C THR A 87 -30.09 13.59 17.55
N SER A 88 -29.53 14.66 18.16
CA SER A 88 -29.13 15.88 17.45
C SER A 88 -27.98 15.67 16.44
N PHE A 89 -27.36 14.49 16.44
CA PHE A 89 -26.26 14.11 15.56
C PHE A 89 -26.69 13.18 14.42
N ALA A 90 -27.99 12.98 14.18
CA ALA A 90 -28.48 12.15 13.09
C ALA A 90 -27.93 12.59 11.73
N CYS A 91 -27.50 11.62 10.92
CA CYS A 91 -27.02 11.86 9.54
C CYS A 91 -28.18 12.26 8.64
N ARG A 92 -27.89 13.09 7.64
CA ARG A 92 -28.84 13.57 6.62
C ARG A 92 -28.60 12.95 5.25
N SER A 93 -27.42 12.40 5.05
CA SER A 93 -27.00 11.73 3.83
C SER A 93 -26.71 10.24 4.06
N GLY A 94 -26.50 9.51 2.99
CA GLY A 94 -26.04 8.12 3.05
C GLY A 94 -24.53 7.97 3.10
N SER A 95 -23.77 9.09 3.23
CA SER A 95 -22.32 9.09 3.17
C SER A 95 -21.68 8.64 4.49
N ASP A 96 -20.69 7.79 4.39
CA ASP A 96 -19.82 7.39 5.51
C ASP A 96 -18.98 8.54 6.06
N THR A 97 -18.64 9.54 5.22
CA THR A 97 -17.92 10.76 5.65
C THR A 97 -18.78 11.63 6.56
N GLU A 98 -20.10 11.73 6.33
CA GLU A 98 -20.98 12.43 7.27
C GLU A 98 -21.02 11.75 8.64
N VAL A 99 -20.99 10.42 8.66
CA VAL A 99 -20.94 9.65 9.91
C VAL A 99 -19.72 10.03 10.74
N LEU A 100 -18.54 10.22 10.12
CA LEU A 100 -17.34 10.71 10.81
C LEU A 100 -17.55 12.09 11.43
N LEU A 101 -18.12 13.03 10.68
CA LEU A 101 -18.43 14.35 11.20
C LEU A 101 -19.36 14.29 12.42
N ARG A 102 -20.46 13.54 12.32
CA ARG A 102 -21.47 13.42 13.38
C ARG A 102 -20.91 12.75 14.63
N LEU A 103 -20.11 11.70 14.48
CA LEU A 103 -19.42 11.04 15.60
C LEU A 103 -18.40 11.96 16.27
N TYR A 104 -17.62 12.72 15.48
CA TYR A 104 -16.68 13.68 16.03
C TYR A 104 -17.37 14.79 16.84
N LEU A 105 -18.48 15.32 16.33
CA LEU A 105 -19.29 16.32 17.05
C LEU A 105 -19.84 15.77 18.38
N LYS A 106 -20.19 14.48 18.44
CA LYS A 106 -20.72 13.82 19.62
C LYS A 106 -19.65 13.39 20.63
N GLU A 107 -18.51 12.85 20.18
CA GLU A 107 -17.57 12.09 21.02
C GLU A 107 -16.11 12.54 20.92
N GLY A 108 -15.81 13.60 20.14
CA GLY A 108 -14.43 13.96 19.82
C GLY A 108 -13.74 12.80 19.07
N LEU A 109 -12.51 12.44 19.45
CA LEU A 109 -11.77 11.31 18.84
C LEU A 109 -12.10 9.94 19.48
N GLY A 110 -13.00 9.86 20.47
CA GLY A 110 -13.34 8.62 21.18
C GLY A 110 -13.93 7.53 20.29
N PHE A 111 -14.51 7.90 19.15
CA PHE A 111 -15.11 6.94 18.21
C PHE A 111 -14.10 6.13 17.38
N LEU A 112 -12.82 6.52 17.31
CA LEU A 112 -11.84 5.93 16.38
C LEU A 112 -11.71 4.41 16.51
N SER A 113 -11.72 3.88 17.73
CA SER A 113 -11.61 2.44 18.00
C SER A 113 -12.77 1.62 17.42
N ARG A 114 -13.94 2.23 17.22
CA ARG A 114 -15.16 1.59 16.68
C ARG A 114 -15.20 1.51 15.15
N LEU A 115 -14.32 2.25 14.46
CA LEU A 115 -14.29 2.26 13.01
C LEU A 115 -13.78 0.94 12.45
N ASN A 116 -14.49 0.34 11.51
CA ASN A 116 -13.98 -0.72 10.63
C ASN A 116 -13.92 -0.17 9.21
N GLY A 117 -12.71 0.07 8.72
CA GLY A 117 -12.52 0.76 7.44
C GLY A 117 -11.07 0.86 7.02
N MET A 118 -10.88 1.39 5.84
CA MET A 118 -9.60 1.84 5.27
C MET A 118 -9.72 3.35 5.03
N PHE A 119 -8.92 4.16 5.69
CA PHE A 119 -9.13 5.60 5.63
C PHE A 119 -7.89 6.45 5.98
N ALA A 120 -7.85 7.61 5.36
CA ALA A 120 -7.16 8.77 5.86
C ALA A 120 -8.18 9.92 5.83
N PHE A 121 -8.39 10.64 6.94
CA PHE A 121 -9.30 11.77 6.98
C PHE A 121 -8.72 12.95 7.75
N ALA A 122 -9.24 14.13 7.44
CA ALA A 122 -8.89 15.38 8.11
C ALA A 122 -10.14 16.02 8.72
N ILE A 123 -9.99 16.54 9.94
CA ILE A 123 -11.01 17.31 10.65
C ILE A 123 -10.44 18.71 10.91
N ALA A 124 -11.06 19.73 10.35
CA ALA A 124 -10.79 21.12 10.68
C ALA A 124 -11.84 21.61 11.70
N ASP A 125 -11.38 22.03 12.87
CA ASP A 125 -12.25 22.48 13.97
C ASP A 125 -11.93 23.93 14.33
N ARG A 126 -12.82 24.84 13.92
CA ARG A 126 -12.68 26.27 14.19
C ARG A 126 -13.03 26.66 15.66
N ARG A 127 -13.68 25.75 16.40
CA ARG A 127 -14.04 26.01 17.82
C ARG A 127 -12.79 26.16 18.68
N ASP A 128 -11.71 25.49 18.31
CA ASP A 128 -10.41 25.54 19.01
C ASP A 128 -9.23 25.81 18.06
N GLY A 129 -9.50 26.08 16.77
CA GLY A 129 -8.49 26.42 15.78
C GLY A 129 -7.54 25.27 15.47
N SER A 130 -8.02 24.04 15.42
CA SER A 130 -7.18 22.86 15.19
C SER A 130 -7.48 22.15 13.89
N LEU A 131 -6.44 21.48 13.36
CA LEU A 131 -6.51 20.53 12.25
C LEU A 131 -6.05 19.14 12.76
N THR A 132 -6.93 18.15 12.68
CA THR A 132 -6.62 16.76 13.09
C THR A 132 -6.63 15.83 11.88
N MET A 133 -5.55 15.10 11.71
CA MET A 133 -5.41 14.05 10.69
C MET A 133 -5.44 12.69 11.35
N VAL A 134 -6.15 11.73 10.73
CA VAL A 134 -6.26 10.35 11.24
C VAL A 134 -5.96 9.38 10.12
N ARG A 135 -5.19 8.32 10.41
CA ARG A 135 -4.87 7.25 9.46
C ARG A 135 -5.34 5.90 9.99
N ASP A 136 -5.83 5.05 9.08
CA ASP A 136 -6.33 3.71 9.42
C ASP A 136 -5.28 2.79 10.05
N ARG A 137 -5.75 1.68 10.62
CA ARG A 137 -4.97 0.74 11.44
C ARG A 137 -3.70 0.21 10.78
N LEU A 138 -3.78 -0.14 9.50
CA LEU A 138 -2.68 -0.76 8.74
C LEU A 138 -2.00 0.22 7.77
N GLY A 139 -2.50 1.47 7.70
CA GLY A 139 -2.02 2.45 6.73
C GLY A 139 -2.39 2.11 5.29
N VAL A 140 -3.56 1.48 5.10
CA VAL A 140 -4.09 1.15 3.75
C VAL A 140 -4.21 2.40 2.91
N LYS A 141 -4.68 3.51 3.50
CA LYS A 141 -4.71 4.79 2.81
C LYS A 141 -3.47 5.62 3.13
N PRO A 142 -2.81 6.14 2.07
CA PRO A 142 -1.60 6.96 2.25
C PRO A 142 -1.94 8.31 2.87
N LEU A 143 -1.03 8.80 3.71
CA LEU A 143 -1.10 10.13 4.31
C LEU A 143 0.31 10.62 4.65
N TYR A 144 0.68 11.77 4.10
CA TYR A 144 1.98 12.40 4.28
C TYR A 144 1.85 13.76 4.95
N VAL A 145 2.89 14.16 5.67
CA VAL A 145 2.96 15.44 6.39
C VAL A 145 4.33 16.09 6.23
N THR A 146 4.33 17.41 6.19
CA THR A 146 5.55 18.24 6.26
C THR A 146 5.25 19.59 6.91
N GLU A 147 6.29 20.20 7.47
CA GLU A 147 6.28 21.60 7.88
C GLU A 147 7.07 22.43 6.87
N HIS A 148 6.46 23.48 6.35
CA HIS A 148 7.09 24.37 5.38
C HIS A 148 6.60 25.79 5.51
N GLN A 149 7.53 26.76 5.67
CA GLN A 149 7.25 28.19 5.79
C GLN A 149 6.18 28.53 6.84
N GLY A 150 6.26 27.92 8.03
CA GLY A 150 5.32 28.12 9.13
C GLY A 150 3.92 27.54 8.92
N ARG A 151 3.79 26.64 7.93
CA ARG A 151 2.57 25.88 7.64
C ARG A 151 2.81 24.41 7.86
N THR A 152 1.81 23.70 8.37
CA THR A 152 1.78 22.22 8.34
C THR A 152 0.87 21.79 7.20
N LEU A 153 1.41 20.98 6.29
CA LEU A 153 0.77 20.54 5.06
C LEU A 153 0.60 19.04 5.06
N PHE A 154 -0.56 18.55 4.59
CA PHE A 154 -0.87 17.13 4.49
C PHE A 154 -1.38 16.79 3.09
N GLY A 155 -1.10 15.57 2.63
CA GLY A 155 -1.59 15.08 1.35
C GLY A 155 -1.62 13.56 1.26
N SER A 156 -2.53 13.05 0.44
CA SER A 156 -2.60 11.62 0.09
C SER A 156 -1.39 11.16 -0.73
N GLU A 157 -0.73 12.08 -1.45
CA GLU A 157 0.48 11.83 -2.24
C GLU A 157 1.50 12.92 -1.97
N ILE A 158 2.81 12.59 -2.09
CA ILE A 158 3.89 13.53 -1.80
C ILE A 158 3.85 14.71 -2.79
N LYS A 159 3.48 14.47 -4.05
CA LYS A 159 3.35 15.54 -5.05
C LYS A 159 2.38 16.67 -4.65
N CYS A 160 1.39 16.40 -3.76
CA CYS A 160 0.54 17.45 -3.21
C CYS A 160 1.34 18.49 -2.41
N LEU A 161 2.32 18.01 -1.64
CA LEU A 161 3.18 18.85 -0.81
C LEU A 161 4.18 19.62 -1.68
N LEU A 162 4.72 18.97 -2.71
CA LEU A 162 5.60 19.62 -3.68
C LEU A 162 4.86 20.73 -4.46
N ALA A 163 3.60 20.51 -4.82
CA ALA A 163 2.75 21.50 -5.48
C ALA A 163 2.42 22.72 -4.58
N ALA A 164 2.58 22.57 -3.26
CA ALA A 164 2.50 23.66 -2.30
C ALA A 164 3.80 24.46 -2.15
N GLY A 165 4.86 24.11 -2.89
CA GLY A 165 6.17 24.77 -2.87
C GLY A 165 7.19 24.12 -1.92
N VAL A 166 6.90 22.95 -1.36
CA VAL A 166 7.88 22.20 -0.56
C VAL A 166 9.03 21.77 -1.47
N PRO A 167 10.30 22.03 -1.10
CA PRO A 167 11.43 21.65 -1.94
C PRO A 167 11.58 20.14 -2.09
N ALA A 168 11.77 19.68 -3.33
CA ALA A 168 12.06 18.28 -3.63
C ALA A 168 13.55 18.00 -3.33
N LYS A 169 13.87 17.62 -2.09
CA LYS A 169 15.22 17.26 -1.65
C LYS A 169 15.28 15.77 -1.30
N PRO A 170 16.29 15.01 -1.77
CA PRO A 170 16.42 13.60 -1.43
C PRO A 170 16.78 13.41 0.04
N ASP A 171 16.17 12.38 0.66
CA ASP A 171 16.56 11.86 1.98
C ASP A 171 17.50 10.66 1.77
N LEU A 172 18.78 10.84 2.03
CA LEU A 172 19.80 9.81 1.80
C LEU A 172 19.67 8.63 2.78
N LEU A 173 19.17 8.87 3.99
CA LEU A 173 18.91 7.79 4.95
C LEU A 173 17.73 6.92 4.49
N ALA A 174 16.69 7.53 3.96
CA ALA A 174 15.57 6.79 3.37
C ALA A 174 16.00 5.95 2.16
N LEU A 175 16.90 6.46 1.30
CA LEU A 175 17.48 5.70 0.19
C LEU A 175 18.39 4.55 0.70
N HIS A 176 19.11 4.74 1.82
CA HIS A 176 19.84 3.66 2.48
C HIS A 176 18.90 2.53 2.93
N HIS A 177 17.77 2.86 3.55
CA HIS A 177 16.76 1.87 3.93
C HIS A 177 16.12 1.20 2.71
N PHE A 178 15.87 1.96 1.64
CA PHE A 178 15.39 1.40 0.37
C PHE A 178 16.34 0.34 -0.19
N LEU A 179 17.65 0.59 -0.20
CA LEU A 179 18.65 -0.39 -0.66
C LEU A 179 18.72 -1.64 0.24
N SER A 180 18.34 -1.53 1.51
CA SER A 180 18.22 -2.69 2.38
C SER A 180 16.94 -3.48 2.15
N LEU A 181 15.79 -2.79 2.11
CA LEU A 181 14.46 -3.41 2.18
C LEU A 181 13.76 -3.51 0.80
N ASN A 182 14.32 -2.86 -0.24
CA ASN A 182 13.73 -2.75 -1.58
C ASN A 182 12.45 -1.87 -1.64
N TYR A 183 12.16 -1.15 -0.57
CA TYR A 183 11.12 -0.11 -0.44
C TYR A 183 11.55 0.89 0.63
N VAL A 184 10.96 2.08 0.62
CA VAL A 184 11.17 3.07 1.68
C VAL A 184 10.23 2.74 2.84
N PRO A 185 10.77 2.34 4.03
CA PRO A 185 9.91 1.94 5.14
C PRO A 185 9.28 3.15 5.82
N PRO A 186 7.97 3.11 6.17
CA PRO A 186 7.39 4.14 7.05
C PRO A 186 8.13 4.22 8.40
N PRO A 187 8.27 5.41 9.02
CA PRO A 187 7.67 6.70 8.61
C PRO A 187 8.49 7.50 7.60
N PHE A 188 9.60 6.96 7.09
CA PHE A 188 10.46 7.65 6.13
C PHE A 188 9.79 7.83 4.77
N THR A 189 10.20 8.87 4.05
CA THR A 189 9.98 9.02 2.62
C THR A 189 11.31 9.33 1.94
N SER A 190 11.40 9.14 0.63
CA SER A 190 12.61 9.51 -0.12
C SER A 190 12.86 11.03 -0.19
N PHE A 191 11.99 11.84 0.41
CA PHE A 191 12.10 13.30 0.45
C PHE A 191 12.42 13.80 1.85
N ALA A 192 13.49 14.56 2.00
CA ALA A 192 13.88 15.16 3.27
C ALA A 192 12.79 16.11 3.79
N GLY A 193 12.42 15.94 5.06
CA GLY A 193 11.41 16.75 5.73
C GLY A 193 9.96 16.34 5.46
N ILE A 194 9.71 15.35 4.61
CA ILE A 194 8.38 14.77 4.39
C ILE A 194 8.32 13.40 5.07
N ARG A 195 7.25 13.12 5.83
CA ARG A 195 7.06 11.86 6.54
C ARG A 195 5.67 11.29 6.32
N HIS A 196 5.54 9.98 6.49
CA HIS A 196 4.24 9.36 6.66
C HIS A 196 3.62 9.74 8.02
N VAL A 197 2.30 9.96 8.05
CA VAL A 197 1.54 9.82 9.29
C VAL A 197 1.48 8.32 9.60
N PRO A 198 1.88 7.87 10.80
CA PRO A 198 1.92 6.44 11.11
C PRO A 198 0.55 5.75 11.03
N PRO A 199 0.48 4.46 10.66
CA PRO A 199 -0.74 3.66 10.77
C PRO A 199 -1.31 3.66 12.20
N GLY A 200 -2.63 3.57 12.36
CA GLY A 200 -3.29 3.51 13.66
C GLY A 200 -3.10 4.76 14.52
N SER A 201 -2.78 5.91 13.92
CA SER A 201 -2.46 7.14 14.64
C SER A 201 -3.28 8.34 14.20
N TRP A 202 -3.23 9.37 15.01
CA TRP A 202 -3.69 10.71 14.67
C TRP A 202 -2.60 11.74 14.94
N LEU A 203 -2.63 12.84 14.18
CA LEU A 203 -1.78 14.03 14.37
C LEU A 203 -2.70 15.25 14.37
N ARG A 204 -2.63 16.05 15.43
CA ARG A 204 -3.35 17.31 15.60
C ARG A 204 -2.38 18.47 15.65
N VAL A 205 -2.72 19.52 14.93
CA VAL A 205 -1.95 20.77 14.88
C VAL A 205 -2.87 21.93 15.28
N ASP A 206 -2.41 22.79 16.16
CA ASP A 206 -3.05 24.05 16.54
C ASP A 206 -1.98 25.14 16.77
N HIS A 207 -2.41 26.32 17.24
CA HIS A 207 -1.52 27.46 17.49
C HIS A 207 -0.46 27.21 18.59
N ARG A 208 -0.60 26.15 19.39
CA ARG A 208 0.36 25.75 20.45
C ARG A 208 1.40 24.76 19.94
N GLY A 209 1.21 24.21 18.72
CA GLY A 209 2.08 23.23 18.10
C GLY A 209 1.36 21.96 17.65
N SER A 210 2.12 20.87 17.52
CA SER A 210 1.61 19.57 17.10
C SER A 210 1.57 18.57 18.25
N THR A 211 0.52 17.76 18.30
CA THR A 211 0.37 16.62 19.21
C THR A 211 -0.04 15.39 18.39
N ALA A 212 0.44 14.21 18.80
CA ALA A 212 0.12 12.96 18.13
C ALA A 212 -0.30 11.89 19.15
N GLY A 213 -1.08 10.93 18.70
CA GLY A 213 -1.46 9.78 19.53
C GLY A 213 -1.71 8.53 18.68
N THR A 214 -1.52 7.38 19.31
CA THR A 214 -1.85 6.09 18.73
C THR A 214 -3.21 5.65 19.26
N TRP A 215 -4.13 5.31 18.36
CA TRP A 215 -5.47 4.85 18.71
C TRP A 215 -5.68 3.35 18.48
N TRP A 216 -4.75 2.72 17.75
CA TRP A 216 -4.70 1.26 17.56
C TRP A 216 -3.27 0.79 17.29
N GLU A 217 -2.96 -0.39 17.78
CA GLU A 217 -1.70 -1.08 17.53
C GLU A 217 -1.95 -2.54 17.18
N LEU A 218 -1.05 -3.10 16.35
CA LEU A 218 -1.11 -4.51 16.00
C LEU A 218 -0.95 -5.38 17.26
N PRO A 219 -1.86 -6.36 17.51
CA PRO A 219 -1.77 -7.20 18.69
C PRO A 219 -0.44 -7.97 18.77
N SER A 220 0.14 -7.99 19.95
CA SER A 220 1.32 -8.79 20.31
C SER A 220 1.05 -9.68 21.53
N ALA A 221 -0.22 -9.99 21.76
CA ALA A 221 -0.68 -10.81 22.90
C ALA A 221 -0.43 -12.31 22.66
N PRO A 222 -0.39 -13.11 23.74
CA PRO A 222 -0.30 -14.57 23.65
C PRO A 222 -1.44 -15.20 22.82
N GLU A 223 -1.14 -16.33 22.23
CA GLU A 223 -2.03 -17.10 21.39
C GLU A 223 -3.28 -17.60 22.12
N LYS A 224 -4.40 -17.64 21.42
CA LYS A 224 -5.61 -18.31 21.88
C LYS A 224 -5.43 -19.84 21.82
N GLN A 225 -6.05 -20.55 22.75
CA GLN A 225 -6.13 -22.03 22.72
C GLN A 225 -7.45 -22.45 22.07
N GLN A 226 -7.36 -23.01 20.86
CA GLN A 226 -8.53 -23.51 20.11
C GLN A 226 -8.14 -24.78 19.34
N SER A 227 -9.14 -25.64 19.03
CA SER A 227 -8.95 -26.75 18.11
C SER A 227 -8.81 -26.28 16.66
N GLU A 228 -8.18 -27.10 15.80
CA GLU A 228 -8.05 -26.77 14.36
C GLU A 228 -9.42 -26.51 13.72
N VAL A 229 -10.44 -27.25 14.10
CA VAL A 229 -11.82 -27.07 13.59
C VAL A 229 -12.36 -25.67 13.94
N GLN A 230 -12.21 -25.24 15.19
CA GLN A 230 -12.65 -23.91 15.62
C GLN A 230 -11.91 -22.80 14.89
N TRP A 231 -10.59 -22.96 14.66
CA TRP A 231 -9.81 -22.01 13.87
C TRP A 231 -10.32 -21.91 12.42
N ILE A 232 -10.65 -23.04 11.79
CA ILE A 232 -11.20 -23.09 10.42
C ILE A 232 -12.57 -22.42 10.35
N GLU A 233 -13.45 -22.70 11.31
CA GLU A 233 -14.80 -22.11 11.38
C GLU A 233 -14.73 -20.59 11.58
N GLU A 234 -13.91 -20.11 12.54
CA GLU A 234 -13.74 -18.69 12.82
C GLU A 234 -13.13 -17.96 11.61
N PHE A 235 -12.10 -18.55 10.96
CA PHE A 235 -11.51 -18.00 9.72
C PHE A 235 -12.56 -17.77 8.63
N ASN A 236 -13.35 -18.80 8.32
CA ASN A 236 -14.36 -18.73 7.27
C ASN A 236 -15.47 -17.73 7.60
N ALA A 237 -15.91 -17.67 8.85
CA ALA A 237 -16.91 -16.71 9.31
C ALA A 237 -16.41 -15.27 9.17
N ILE A 238 -15.17 -14.99 9.59
CA ILE A 238 -14.57 -13.66 9.48
C ILE A 238 -14.37 -13.27 8.02
N LEU A 239 -13.83 -14.17 7.17
CA LEU A 239 -13.58 -13.87 5.76
C LEU A 239 -14.88 -13.60 4.99
N ALA A 240 -15.95 -14.37 5.27
CA ALA A 240 -17.26 -14.14 4.69
C ALA A 240 -17.84 -12.77 5.11
N ALA A 241 -17.83 -12.46 6.41
CA ALA A 241 -18.33 -11.18 6.93
C ALA A 241 -17.49 -9.98 6.46
N ALA A 242 -16.15 -10.14 6.36
CA ALA A 242 -15.25 -9.12 5.85
C ALA A 242 -15.46 -8.87 4.35
N THR A 243 -15.80 -9.92 3.59
CA THR A 243 -16.15 -9.79 2.18
C THR A 243 -17.48 -9.06 2.02
N ASP A 244 -18.52 -9.48 2.74
CA ASP A 244 -19.88 -8.90 2.64
C ASP A 244 -19.90 -7.39 2.92
N ILE A 245 -19.27 -6.95 4.03
CA ILE A 245 -19.27 -5.53 4.41
C ILE A 245 -18.54 -4.67 3.38
N ARG A 246 -17.57 -5.23 2.62
CA ARG A 246 -16.82 -4.54 1.56
C ARG A 246 -17.54 -4.46 0.22
N LEU A 247 -18.68 -5.13 0.06
CA LEU A 247 -19.53 -5.02 -1.13
C LEU A 247 -20.49 -3.83 -1.06
N ARG A 248 -20.49 -3.06 0.04
CA ARG A 248 -21.29 -1.84 0.18
C ARG A 248 -20.78 -0.78 -0.80
N ALA A 249 -21.54 -0.54 -1.86
CA ALA A 249 -21.26 0.44 -2.90
C ALA A 249 -22.54 0.74 -3.69
N ASP A 250 -22.65 1.97 -4.23
CA ASP A 250 -23.74 2.42 -5.10
C ASP A 250 -23.30 2.43 -6.57
N VAL A 251 -22.16 1.81 -6.88
CA VAL A 251 -21.57 1.69 -8.22
C VAL A 251 -21.28 0.21 -8.54
N PRO A 252 -21.11 -0.13 -9.83
CA PRO A 252 -20.63 -1.45 -10.23
C PRO A 252 -19.28 -1.80 -9.60
N PHE A 253 -19.13 -3.06 -9.16
CA PHE A 253 -17.90 -3.58 -8.56
C PHE A 253 -17.54 -4.96 -9.11
N GLY A 254 -16.31 -5.38 -8.86
CA GLY A 254 -15.78 -6.69 -9.25
C GLY A 254 -14.66 -7.15 -8.36
N ALA A 255 -13.80 -8.03 -8.88
CA ALA A 255 -12.61 -8.51 -8.17
C ALA A 255 -11.44 -8.75 -9.13
N PHE A 256 -10.21 -8.56 -8.66
CA PHE A 256 -9.04 -9.12 -9.32
C PHE A 256 -8.95 -10.62 -9.03
N LEU A 257 -8.71 -11.40 -10.08
CA LEU A 257 -8.66 -12.87 -10.00
C LEU A 257 -7.41 -13.41 -10.66
N SER A 258 -6.46 -13.91 -9.86
CA SER A 258 -5.22 -14.53 -10.34
C SER A 258 -5.26 -16.07 -10.30
N GLY A 259 -6.35 -16.65 -9.77
CA GLY A 259 -6.41 -18.07 -9.46
C GLY A 259 -5.53 -18.50 -8.28
N GLY A 260 -4.92 -17.53 -7.56
CA GLY A 260 -4.24 -17.77 -6.28
C GLY A 260 -5.25 -17.99 -5.15
N VAL A 261 -4.83 -18.68 -4.08
CA VAL A 261 -5.71 -19.02 -2.95
C VAL A 261 -6.43 -17.80 -2.36
N ASP A 262 -5.75 -16.65 -2.28
CA ASP A 262 -6.30 -15.40 -1.70
C ASP A 262 -7.44 -14.84 -2.56
N SER A 263 -7.14 -14.50 -3.81
CA SER A 263 -8.11 -13.90 -4.73
C SER A 263 -9.28 -14.85 -5.01
N THR A 264 -8.99 -16.15 -5.13
CA THR A 264 -10.02 -17.17 -5.40
C THR A 264 -10.97 -17.33 -4.22
N SER A 265 -10.46 -17.31 -2.97
CA SER A 265 -11.34 -17.38 -1.79
C SER A 265 -12.21 -16.14 -1.64
N VAL A 266 -11.68 -14.94 -1.91
CA VAL A 266 -12.48 -13.71 -1.92
C VAL A 266 -13.59 -13.79 -2.97
N VAL A 267 -13.27 -14.19 -4.21
CA VAL A 267 -14.26 -14.34 -5.29
C VAL A 267 -15.28 -15.42 -4.96
N GLY A 268 -14.89 -16.53 -4.33
CA GLY A 268 -15.80 -17.58 -3.90
C GLY A 268 -16.81 -17.10 -2.86
N HIS A 269 -16.38 -16.30 -1.87
CA HIS A 269 -17.31 -15.67 -0.91
C HIS A 269 -18.20 -14.62 -1.59
N MET A 270 -17.66 -13.77 -2.48
CA MET A 270 -18.46 -12.82 -3.25
C MET A 270 -19.58 -13.53 -4.04
N ALA A 271 -19.24 -14.61 -4.75
CA ALA A 271 -20.20 -15.36 -5.55
C ALA A 271 -21.34 -15.91 -4.69
N ARG A 272 -21.04 -16.51 -3.53
CA ARG A 272 -22.05 -16.99 -2.58
C ARG A 272 -22.94 -15.88 -2.04
N ILE A 273 -22.36 -14.74 -1.68
CA ILE A 273 -23.10 -13.58 -1.14
C ILE A 273 -24.04 -13.01 -2.22
N LEU A 274 -23.55 -12.78 -3.44
CA LEU A 274 -24.38 -12.25 -4.52
C LEU A 274 -25.47 -13.21 -4.94
N GLN A 275 -25.20 -14.51 -4.99
CA GLN A 275 -26.20 -15.54 -5.26
C GLN A 275 -27.31 -15.55 -4.21
N ALA A 276 -26.94 -15.46 -2.91
CA ALA A 276 -27.92 -15.39 -1.82
C ALA A 276 -28.77 -14.11 -1.86
N GLN A 277 -28.23 -13.02 -2.43
CA GLN A 277 -28.94 -11.76 -2.63
C GLN A 277 -29.74 -11.71 -3.95
N GLY A 278 -29.75 -12.77 -4.77
CA GLY A 278 -30.39 -12.80 -6.07
C GLY A 278 -29.77 -11.86 -7.11
N LYS A 279 -28.50 -11.47 -6.92
CA LYS A 279 -27.75 -10.61 -7.82
C LYS A 279 -27.02 -11.42 -8.91
N GLY A 280 -26.67 -10.77 -10.00
CA GLY A 280 -25.92 -11.38 -11.10
C GLY A 280 -24.50 -11.84 -10.73
N PRO A 281 -23.77 -12.45 -11.69
CA PRO A 281 -22.45 -13.00 -11.46
C PRO A 281 -21.43 -11.91 -11.06
N VAL A 282 -20.40 -12.33 -10.30
CA VAL A 282 -19.26 -11.47 -9.97
C VAL A 282 -18.51 -11.11 -11.25
N LYS A 283 -18.22 -9.82 -11.48
CA LYS A 283 -17.25 -9.40 -12.50
C LYS A 283 -15.84 -9.65 -12.01
N THR A 284 -15.03 -10.38 -12.81
CA THR A 284 -13.64 -10.68 -12.43
C THR A 284 -12.67 -10.26 -13.53
N PHE A 285 -11.49 -9.78 -13.15
CA PHE A 285 -10.52 -9.21 -14.06
C PHE A 285 -9.15 -9.86 -13.86
N THR A 286 -8.52 -10.22 -14.98
CA THR A 286 -7.14 -10.73 -15.02
C THR A 286 -6.43 -10.19 -16.25
N ILE A 287 -5.10 -10.24 -16.23
CA ILE A 287 -4.26 -10.07 -17.41
C ILE A 287 -3.46 -11.35 -17.65
N GLY A 288 -3.33 -11.74 -18.91
CA GLY A 288 -2.48 -12.85 -19.35
C GLY A 288 -1.20 -12.33 -19.99
N PHE A 289 -0.19 -13.19 -20.04
CA PHE A 289 1.09 -12.92 -20.67
C PHE A 289 1.38 -13.95 -21.75
N ALA A 290 2.05 -13.52 -22.83
CA ALA A 290 2.45 -14.43 -23.92
C ALA A 290 3.48 -15.49 -23.45
N ASP A 291 4.26 -15.20 -22.41
CA ASP A 291 5.23 -16.16 -21.83
C ASP A 291 4.53 -17.04 -20.77
N PRO A 292 4.37 -18.36 -21.02
CA PRO A 292 3.66 -19.26 -20.11
C PRO A 292 4.27 -19.36 -18.69
N ARG A 293 5.54 -18.99 -18.52
CA ARG A 293 6.21 -19.03 -17.22
C ARG A 293 5.64 -17.97 -16.25
N PHE A 294 5.03 -16.91 -16.78
CA PHE A 294 4.50 -15.77 -16.04
C PHE A 294 2.98 -15.64 -16.19
N ASP A 295 2.37 -16.47 -17.03
CA ASP A 295 0.93 -16.44 -17.29
C ASP A 295 0.14 -17.28 -16.27
N GLU A 296 -0.66 -16.59 -15.45
CA GLU A 296 -1.59 -17.22 -14.51
C GLU A 296 -3.04 -17.26 -15.04
N SER A 297 -3.30 -16.79 -16.27
CA SER A 297 -4.65 -16.66 -16.83
C SER A 297 -5.41 -17.99 -16.86
N GLY A 298 -4.70 -19.11 -17.05
CA GLY A 298 -5.29 -20.46 -16.98
C GLY A 298 -5.90 -20.79 -15.62
N TYR A 299 -5.22 -20.45 -14.53
CA TYR A 299 -5.75 -20.65 -13.17
C TYR A 299 -6.89 -19.67 -12.85
N ALA A 300 -6.77 -18.41 -13.31
CA ALA A 300 -7.85 -17.44 -13.18
C ALA A 300 -9.11 -17.91 -13.90
N LYS A 301 -8.97 -18.47 -15.12
CA LYS A 301 -10.08 -19.06 -15.88
C LYS A 301 -10.72 -20.23 -15.15
N GLN A 302 -9.92 -21.15 -14.61
CA GLN A 302 -10.42 -22.29 -13.81
C GLN A 302 -11.25 -21.81 -12.60
N ALA A 303 -10.75 -20.78 -11.88
CA ALA A 303 -11.48 -20.19 -10.76
C ALA A 303 -12.76 -19.48 -11.23
N ALA A 304 -12.71 -18.77 -12.35
CA ALA A 304 -13.86 -18.09 -12.95
C ALA A 304 -14.98 -19.07 -13.35
N GLU A 305 -14.61 -20.19 -13.99
CA GLU A 305 -15.55 -21.25 -14.36
C GLU A 305 -16.18 -21.90 -13.14
N ARG A 306 -15.38 -22.16 -12.08
CA ARG A 306 -15.89 -22.74 -10.82
C ARG A 306 -16.99 -21.90 -10.17
N PHE A 307 -16.89 -20.58 -10.21
CA PHE A 307 -17.84 -19.68 -9.57
C PHE A 307 -18.83 -19.02 -10.53
N GLY A 308 -18.77 -19.36 -11.82
CA GLY A 308 -19.65 -18.78 -12.86
C GLY A 308 -19.52 -17.26 -12.94
N THR A 309 -18.32 -16.71 -12.90
CA THR A 309 -18.09 -15.26 -12.92
C THR A 309 -18.15 -14.70 -14.35
N ASP A 310 -18.53 -13.41 -14.48
CA ASP A 310 -18.35 -12.64 -15.71
C ASP A 310 -16.88 -12.22 -15.80
N HIS A 311 -16.07 -13.06 -16.47
CA HIS A 311 -14.61 -13.00 -16.44
C HIS A 311 -14.01 -12.29 -17.65
N VAL A 312 -13.27 -11.22 -17.41
CA VAL A 312 -12.52 -10.47 -18.42
C VAL A 312 -11.03 -10.76 -18.27
N CYS A 313 -10.42 -11.35 -19.31
CA CYS A 313 -8.98 -11.59 -19.40
C CYS A 313 -8.42 -10.83 -20.61
N GLU A 314 -7.50 -9.89 -20.37
CA GLU A 314 -6.81 -9.15 -21.45
C GLU A 314 -5.37 -9.65 -21.57
N GLN A 315 -4.97 -10.05 -22.77
CA GLN A 315 -3.58 -10.40 -23.05
C GLN A 315 -2.76 -9.12 -23.17
N VAL A 316 -1.72 -8.99 -22.35
CA VAL A 316 -0.84 -7.81 -22.37
C VAL A 316 0.52 -8.17 -22.93
N ALA A 317 1.10 -7.27 -23.71
CA ALA A 317 2.47 -7.42 -24.18
C ALA A 317 3.42 -7.43 -22.97
N ALA A 318 4.46 -8.26 -23.06
CA ALA A 318 5.52 -8.29 -22.04
C ALA A 318 6.25 -6.93 -21.92
N ASP A 319 6.08 -6.04 -22.89
CA ASP A 319 6.78 -4.76 -22.94
C ASP A 319 6.08 -3.68 -22.08
N MET A 320 6.12 -3.89 -20.77
CA MET A 320 5.60 -2.92 -19.80
C MET A 320 6.67 -2.00 -19.23
N ILE A 321 7.94 -2.18 -19.62
CA ILE A 321 9.04 -1.41 -19.01
C ILE A 321 8.93 0.09 -19.31
N GLY A 322 8.37 0.46 -20.45
CA GLY A 322 8.04 1.83 -20.80
C GLY A 322 7.07 2.54 -19.84
N LEU A 323 6.35 1.77 -19.01
CA LEU A 323 5.47 2.30 -17.96
C LEU A 323 6.24 2.69 -16.68
N TRP A 324 7.53 2.38 -16.55
CA TRP A 324 8.27 2.62 -15.31
C TRP A 324 8.27 4.10 -14.86
N PRO A 325 8.48 5.10 -15.74
CA PRO A 325 8.36 6.51 -15.35
C PRO A 325 6.96 6.86 -14.82
N LEU A 326 5.90 6.37 -15.47
CA LEU A 326 4.52 6.56 -15.04
C LEU A 326 4.29 5.95 -13.65
N MET A 327 4.79 4.73 -13.40
CA MET A 327 4.72 4.10 -12.09
C MET A 327 5.46 4.91 -11.02
N THR A 328 6.67 5.40 -11.34
CA THR A 328 7.47 6.23 -10.44
C THR A 328 6.77 7.54 -10.10
N TRP A 329 6.15 8.19 -11.11
CA TRP A 329 5.41 9.44 -10.92
C TRP A 329 4.19 9.25 -10.02
N HIS A 330 3.40 8.17 -10.20
CA HIS A 330 2.26 7.88 -9.34
C HIS A 330 2.68 7.44 -7.94
N ASN A 331 3.83 6.78 -7.80
CA ASN A 331 4.34 6.34 -6.50
C ASN A 331 5.00 7.47 -5.70
N ASP A 332 5.49 8.53 -6.33
CA ASP A 332 6.31 9.60 -5.77
C ASP A 332 7.70 9.17 -5.27
N GLN A 333 7.96 7.88 -5.11
CA GLN A 333 9.15 7.32 -4.47
C GLN A 333 9.77 6.22 -5.34
N PRO A 334 11.07 5.90 -5.18
CA PRO A 334 11.66 4.75 -5.84
C PRO A 334 10.97 3.47 -5.35
N HIS A 335 10.73 2.53 -6.26
CA HIS A 335 10.05 1.27 -5.94
C HIS A 335 10.73 0.09 -6.62
N GLY A 336 11.06 -0.92 -5.84
CA GLY A 336 11.78 -2.09 -6.33
C GLY A 336 10.90 -3.27 -6.79
N ASP A 337 9.58 -3.16 -6.70
CA ASP A 337 8.66 -4.24 -7.11
C ASP A 337 8.12 -4.02 -8.52
N VAL A 338 8.45 -4.94 -9.43
CA VAL A 338 7.98 -4.89 -10.82
C VAL A 338 6.49 -5.21 -11.00
N SER A 339 5.83 -5.73 -9.98
CA SER A 339 4.40 -6.03 -10.02
C SER A 339 3.49 -4.78 -10.07
N PHE A 340 4.05 -3.58 -9.91
CA PHE A 340 3.34 -2.32 -10.14
C PHE A 340 2.77 -2.21 -11.56
N MET A 341 3.57 -2.58 -12.57
CA MET A 341 3.16 -2.50 -13.99
C MET A 341 1.95 -3.40 -14.30
N PRO A 342 1.99 -4.70 -13.99
CA PRO A 342 0.81 -5.55 -14.20
C PRO A 342 -0.38 -5.14 -13.34
N THR A 343 -0.17 -4.63 -12.11
CA THR A 343 -1.26 -4.10 -11.26
C THR A 343 -1.94 -2.89 -11.92
N TYR A 344 -1.18 -1.97 -12.50
CA TYR A 344 -1.74 -0.86 -13.26
C TYR A 344 -2.54 -1.35 -14.47
N ARG A 345 -2.02 -2.31 -15.23
CA ARG A 345 -2.71 -2.85 -16.42
C ARG A 345 -4.03 -3.52 -16.06
N VAL A 346 -4.05 -4.39 -15.06
CA VAL A 346 -5.31 -5.02 -14.64
C VAL A 346 -6.31 -3.98 -14.10
N SER A 347 -5.81 -2.91 -13.46
CA SER A 347 -6.65 -1.79 -13.02
C SER A 347 -7.26 -1.04 -14.19
N GLN A 348 -6.50 -0.80 -15.28
CA GLN A 348 -7.01 -0.21 -16.51
C GLN A 348 -8.09 -1.08 -17.18
N VAL A 349 -7.92 -2.41 -17.16
CA VAL A 349 -8.94 -3.35 -17.66
C VAL A 349 -10.21 -3.23 -16.84
N ALA A 350 -10.11 -3.27 -15.51
CA ALA A 350 -11.25 -3.17 -14.61
C ALA A 350 -11.98 -1.82 -14.72
N ALA A 351 -11.24 -0.71 -14.91
CA ALA A 351 -11.79 0.65 -15.00
C ALA A 351 -12.78 0.85 -16.18
N LYS A 352 -12.70 0.01 -17.19
CA LYS A 352 -13.66 -0.01 -18.30
C LYS A 352 -15.06 -0.51 -17.87
N HIS A 353 -15.17 -1.17 -16.73
CA HIS A 353 -16.37 -1.90 -16.30
C HIS A 353 -16.88 -1.53 -14.91
N VAL A 354 -15.96 -1.20 -13.97
CA VAL A 354 -16.28 -1.00 -12.56
C VAL A 354 -15.48 0.16 -11.98
N LYS A 355 -15.91 0.69 -10.82
CA LYS A 355 -15.16 1.70 -10.05
C LYS A 355 -14.45 1.12 -8.82
N MET A 356 -14.77 -0.11 -8.43
CA MET A 356 -14.23 -0.75 -7.24
C MET A 356 -14.01 -2.24 -7.48
N VAL A 357 -12.92 -2.78 -6.91
CA VAL A 357 -12.61 -4.21 -6.96
C VAL A 357 -12.22 -4.73 -5.57
N LEU A 358 -12.56 -6.00 -5.29
CA LEU A 358 -12.00 -6.72 -4.16
C LEU A 358 -10.69 -7.41 -4.58
N THR A 359 -9.74 -7.49 -3.62
CA THR A 359 -8.41 -8.07 -3.82
C THR A 359 -8.04 -9.02 -2.69
N GLY A 360 -7.00 -9.83 -2.91
CA GLY A 360 -6.46 -10.76 -1.91
C GLY A 360 -5.27 -10.21 -1.10
N ASP A 361 -5.00 -8.91 -1.15
CA ASP A 361 -3.85 -8.29 -0.47
C ASP A 361 -3.91 -8.51 1.07
N GLY A 362 -2.75 -8.71 1.70
CA GLY A 362 -2.65 -8.97 3.15
C GLY A 362 -2.68 -10.44 3.54
N GLY A 363 -3.19 -11.33 2.67
CA GLY A 363 -3.25 -12.76 2.97
C GLY A 363 -1.86 -13.41 3.15
N ASP A 364 -0.86 -12.94 2.46
CA ASP A 364 0.52 -13.44 2.57
C ASP A 364 1.19 -12.99 3.88
N GLU A 365 1.02 -11.75 4.26
CA GLU A 365 1.61 -11.16 5.47
C GLU A 365 0.99 -11.72 6.73
N LEU A 366 -0.31 -11.97 6.71
CA LEU A 366 -1.03 -12.48 7.89
C LEU A 366 -0.87 -13.99 8.10
N PHE A 367 -0.69 -14.77 7.02
CA PHE A 367 -0.74 -16.23 7.06
C PHE A 367 0.52 -16.93 6.51
N ALA A 368 1.69 -16.25 6.54
CA ALA A 368 2.98 -16.78 6.11
C ALA A 368 2.97 -17.31 4.66
N GLY A 369 2.45 -16.51 3.72
CA GLY A 369 2.22 -16.97 2.34
C GLY A 369 3.43 -16.86 1.41
N TYR A 370 4.50 -16.18 1.78
CA TYR A 370 5.69 -16.02 0.95
C TYR A 370 6.67 -17.19 1.06
N ASP A 371 7.32 -17.54 -0.04
CA ASP A 371 8.37 -18.57 -0.06
C ASP A 371 9.52 -18.22 0.91
N LYS A 372 9.84 -16.93 1.11
CA LYS A 372 10.85 -16.49 2.09
C LYS A 372 10.58 -17.03 3.50
N HIS A 373 9.30 -17.19 3.91
CA HIS A 373 8.96 -17.75 5.22
C HIS A 373 9.28 -19.25 5.27
N ARG A 374 8.86 -20.02 4.25
CA ARG A 374 9.20 -21.46 4.16
C ARG A 374 10.71 -21.67 4.14
N ASP A 375 11.43 -20.87 3.36
CA ASP A 375 12.87 -21.03 3.15
C ASP A 375 13.69 -20.61 4.37
N PHE A 376 13.20 -19.66 5.17
CA PHE A 376 13.85 -19.20 6.40
C PHE A 376 13.55 -20.10 7.61
N PHE A 377 12.31 -20.52 7.84
CA PHE A 377 11.90 -21.29 9.02
C PHE A 377 12.28 -22.78 8.91
N THR A 378 13.58 -23.04 8.95
CA THR A 378 14.19 -24.38 8.95
C THR A 378 14.54 -24.81 10.39
N PRO A 379 14.84 -26.10 10.64
CA PRO A 379 15.37 -26.55 11.93
C PRO A 379 16.61 -25.77 12.39
N ALA A 380 17.48 -25.36 11.45
CA ALA A 380 18.66 -24.56 11.75
C ALA A 380 18.30 -23.18 12.30
N ALA A 381 17.33 -22.49 11.69
CA ALA A 381 16.84 -21.19 12.18
C ALA A 381 16.12 -21.32 13.53
N ALA A 382 15.45 -22.45 13.77
CA ALA A 382 14.79 -22.73 15.05
C ALA A 382 15.80 -22.93 16.21
N ALA A 383 17.02 -23.37 15.91
CA ALA A 383 18.08 -23.59 16.91
C ALA A 383 18.84 -22.31 17.31
N LEU A 384 18.68 -21.20 16.60
CA LEU A 384 19.33 -19.92 16.90
C LEU A 384 18.85 -19.35 18.24
N ASP A 385 19.71 -18.68 18.98
CA ASP A 385 19.28 -17.80 20.07
C ASP A 385 18.45 -16.61 19.54
N ASP A 386 17.84 -15.85 20.42
CA ASP A 386 16.92 -14.78 19.98
C ASP A 386 17.63 -13.66 19.21
N GLY A 387 18.82 -13.25 19.62
CA GLY A 387 19.59 -12.21 18.93
C GLY A 387 20.06 -12.67 17.55
N ALA A 388 20.61 -13.89 17.46
CA ALA A 388 21.02 -14.48 16.20
C ALA A 388 19.83 -14.71 15.26
N PHE A 389 18.67 -15.13 15.78
CA PHE A 389 17.43 -15.29 15.01
C PHE A 389 16.99 -13.96 14.37
N ARG A 390 16.96 -12.87 15.16
CA ARG A 390 16.55 -11.54 14.68
C ARG A 390 17.46 -11.04 13.56
N ARG A 391 18.79 -11.20 13.75
CA ARG A 391 19.79 -10.83 12.74
C ARG A 391 19.66 -11.68 11.48
N ALA A 392 19.54 -12.99 11.62
CA ALA A 392 19.38 -13.91 10.48
C ALA A 392 18.10 -13.63 9.68
N TYR A 393 16.99 -13.31 10.36
CA TYR A 393 15.76 -12.94 9.66
C TYR A 393 15.94 -11.66 8.85
N TYR A 394 16.51 -10.60 9.45
CA TYR A 394 16.82 -9.37 8.72
C TYR A 394 17.69 -9.64 7.49
N GLU A 395 18.75 -10.43 7.62
CA GLU A 395 19.62 -10.78 6.50
C GLU A 395 18.91 -11.55 5.38
N SER A 396 17.92 -12.37 5.74
CA SER A 396 17.12 -13.13 4.76
C SER A 396 16.19 -12.25 3.91
N ILE A 397 15.77 -11.10 4.42
CA ILE A 397 14.89 -10.16 3.71
C ILE A 397 15.63 -8.99 3.07
N THR A 398 16.92 -8.84 3.38
CA THR A 398 17.73 -7.69 2.93
C THR A 398 18.17 -7.86 1.47
N LEU A 399 18.05 -6.78 0.69
CA LEU A 399 18.52 -6.73 -0.70
C LEU A 399 20.04 -6.55 -0.74
N PHE A 400 20.55 -5.41 -0.23
CA PHE A 400 21.98 -5.18 -0.09
C PHE A 400 22.38 -5.35 1.37
N ARG A 401 23.27 -6.30 1.65
CA ARG A 401 23.87 -6.45 2.98
C ARG A 401 24.67 -5.21 3.34
N THR A 402 24.84 -4.94 4.62
CA THR A 402 25.57 -3.74 5.13
C THR A 402 26.97 -3.62 4.53
N SER A 403 27.75 -4.71 4.43
CA SER A 403 29.07 -4.71 3.78
C SER A 403 29.01 -4.32 2.31
N ALA A 404 28.06 -4.89 1.56
CA ALA A 404 27.90 -4.60 0.13
C ALA A 404 27.48 -3.13 -0.12
N LYS A 405 26.69 -2.54 0.78
CA LYS A 405 26.37 -1.11 0.72
C LYS A 405 27.59 -0.24 0.98
N HIS A 406 28.45 -0.62 1.92
CA HIS A 406 29.68 0.11 2.20
C HIS A 406 30.57 0.19 0.96
N ASP A 407 30.72 -0.91 0.22
CA ASP A 407 31.53 -0.95 -1.01
C ASP A 407 30.85 -0.19 -2.17
N LEU A 408 29.52 -0.17 -2.20
CA LEU A 408 28.75 0.52 -3.24
C LEU A 408 28.73 2.06 -3.07
N TYR A 409 28.80 2.57 -1.83
CA TYR A 409 28.54 3.98 -1.55
C TYR A 409 29.72 4.89 -1.87
N ALA A 410 29.46 6.03 -2.51
CA ALA A 410 30.37 7.15 -2.59
C ALA A 410 30.49 7.89 -1.23
N PRO A 411 31.52 8.75 -1.03
CA PRO A 411 31.78 9.38 0.26
C PRO A 411 30.59 10.15 0.85
N ALA A 412 29.81 10.85 0.04
CA ALA A 412 28.64 11.60 0.50
C ALA A 412 27.58 10.68 1.10
N MET A 413 27.30 9.55 0.44
CA MET A 413 26.33 8.57 0.93
C MET A 413 26.83 7.86 2.20
N ARG A 414 28.11 7.50 2.25
CA ARG A 414 28.74 6.93 3.46
C ARG A 414 28.62 7.87 4.66
N SER A 415 28.92 9.17 4.45
CA SER A 415 28.84 10.18 5.52
C SER A 415 27.40 10.37 6.01
N ALA A 416 26.44 10.46 5.08
CA ALA A 416 25.03 10.69 5.40
C ALA A 416 24.36 9.51 6.15
N THR A 417 24.93 8.30 6.02
CA THR A 417 24.36 7.08 6.60
C THR A 417 25.28 6.42 7.66
N ALA A 418 26.31 7.16 8.10
CA ALA A 418 27.27 6.66 9.10
C ALA A 418 26.57 6.40 10.45
N GLY A 419 26.68 5.17 10.94
CA GLY A 419 26.06 4.76 12.20
C GLY A 419 24.63 4.26 12.11
N ASP A 420 23.98 4.40 10.94
CA ASP A 420 22.62 3.88 10.71
C ASP A 420 22.65 2.45 10.16
N ASP A 421 21.94 1.54 10.82
CA ASP A 421 21.71 0.17 10.37
C ASP A 421 20.21 -0.08 10.23
N SER A 422 19.78 -0.40 9.00
CA SER A 422 18.39 -0.76 8.73
C SER A 422 17.90 -1.96 9.57
N PHE A 423 18.82 -2.75 10.12
CA PHE A 423 18.50 -3.79 11.09
C PHE A 423 17.76 -3.23 12.30
N ALA A 424 18.11 -2.06 12.80
CA ALA A 424 17.48 -1.46 13.97
C ALA A 424 15.97 -1.31 13.82
N LEU A 425 15.46 -1.06 12.59
CA LEU A 425 14.03 -0.98 12.30
C LEU A 425 13.34 -2.33 12.50
N VAL A 426 13.96 -3.41 12.03
CA VAL A 426 13.44 -4.78 12.15
C VAL A 426 13.57 -5.28 13.57
N ASP A 427 14.71 -5.02 14.21
CA ASP A 427 15.03 -5.43 15.58
C ASP A 427 14.04 -4.85 16.60
N ALA A 428 13.74 -3.55 16.49
CA ALA A 428 12.76 -2.89 17.35
C ALA A 428 11.36 -3.52 17.26
N LEU A 429 10.92 -3.93 16.07
CA LEU A 429 9.63 -4.59 15.88
C LEU A 429 9.63 -6.04 16.38
N MET A 430 10.74 -6.75 16.18
CA MET A 430 10.93 -8.09 16.75
C MET A 430 10.92 -8.06 18.27
N GLU A 431 11.53 -7.05 18.89
CA GLU A 431 11.50 -6.87 20.34
C GLU A 431 10.09 -6.51 20.84
N ARG A 432 9.40 -5.60 20.15
CA ARG A 432 8.02 -5.23 20.47
C ARG A 432 7.06 -6.41 20.42
N SER A 433 7.30 -7.36 19.52
CA SER A 433 6.49 -8.57 19.31
C SER A 433 7.03 -9.81 20.05
N ARG A 434 7.92 -9.66 21.02
CA ARG A 434 8.59 -10.77 21.74
C ARG A 434 7.63 -11.73 22.46
N GLY A 435 6.40 -11.31 22.73
CA GLY A 435 5.34 -12.15 23.30
C GLY A 435 4.74 -13.17 22.32
N LEU A 436 5.00 -13.02 21.03
CA LEU A 436 4.54 -13.95 19.99
C LEU A 436 5.59 -15.03 19.69
N ASP A 437 5.15 -16.14 19.07
CA ASP A 437 6.08 -17.11 18.50
C ASP A 437 6.92 -16.52 17.36
N ARG A 438 8.01 -17.19 16.98
CA ARG A 438 8.99 -16.67 16.00
C ARG A 438 8.39 -16.44 14.61
N ILE A 439 7.42 -17.25 14.17
CA ILE A 439 6.73 -17.07 12.88
C ILE A 439 5.89 -15.80 12.95
N ASN A 440 5.08 -15.65 13.98
CA ASN A 440 4.27 -14.46 14.18
C ASN A 440 5.11 -13.18 14.36
N ARG A 441 6.28 -13.25 14.99
CA ARG A 441 7.22 -12.10 15.06
C ARG A 441 7.70 -11.67 13.67
N ALA A 442 8.01 -12.62 12.78
CA ALA A 442 8.36 -12.31 11.39
C ALA A 442 7.19 -11.68 10.64
N LEU A 443 5.98 -12.23 10.80
CA LEU A 443 4.75 -11.67 10.19
C LEU A 443 4.39 -10.30 10.78
N TYR A 444 4.71 -10.05 12.06
CA TYR A 444 4.56 -8.73 12.67
C TYR A 444 5.41 -7.68 11.95
N VAL A 445 6.68 -7.99 11.66
CA VAL A 445 7.56 -7.13 10.87
C VAL A 445 6.99 -6.89 9.48
N ASP A 446 6.55 -7.94 8.79
CA ASP A 446 5.95 -7.83 7.47
C ASP A 446 4.67 -6.97 7.49
N THR A 447 3.82 -7.12 8.49
CA THR A 447 2.57 -6.36 8.62
C THR A 447 2.81 -4.88 8.94
N VAL A 448 3.86 -4.56 9.71
CA VAL A 448 4.14 -3.17 10.12
C VAL A 448 5.03 -2.42 9.14
N LEU A 449 5.98 -3.09 8.47
CA LEU A 449 6.91 -2.44 7.52
C LEU A 449 6.60 -2.76 6.06
N LEU A 450 6.58 -4.04 5.69
CA LEU A 450 6.42 -4.45 4.30
C LEU A 450 5.03 -4.09 3.76
N LEU A 451 3.99 -4.37 4.52
CA LEU A 451 2.61 -4.16 4.08
C LEU A 451 2.35 -2.66 3.76
N PRO A 452 2.52 -1.68 4.69
CA PRO A 452 2.28 -0.27 4.40
C PRO A 452 3.39 0.40 3.56
N GLY A 453 4.61 -0.13 3.53
CA GLY A 453 5.73 0.44 2.79
C GLY A 453 5.82 -0.05 1.33
N ASN A 454 5.25 -1.22 1.02
CA ASN A 454 5.35 -1.85 -0.30
C ASN A 454 3.99 -2.35 -0.80
N ASN A 455 3.39 -3.33 -0.12
CA ASN A 455 2.32 -4.13 -0.69
C ASN A 455 0.97 -3.41 -0.75
N LEU A 456 0.67 -2.48 0.16
CA LEU A 456 -0.52 -1.63 0.10
C LEU A 456 -0.33 -0.40 -0.79
N VAL A 457 0.92 0.06 -0.96
CA VAL A 457 1.24 1.16 -1.88
C VAL A 457 0.87 0.80 -3.31
N LYS A 458 1.17 -0.42 -3.73
CA LYS A 458 0.92 -0.91 -5.08
C LYS A 458 -0.56 -0.86 -5.48
N PRO A 459 -1.51 -1.56 -4.80
CA PRO A 459 -2.92 -1.52 -5.19
C PRO A 459 -3.54 -0.12 -5.03
N ASP A 460 -3.12 0.67 -4.04
CA ASP A 460 -3.60 2.05 -3.89
C ASP A 460 -3.10 2.92 -5.04
N ARG A 461 -1.78 3.00 -5.28
CA ARG A 461 -1.21 3.91 -6.29
C ARG A 461 -1.57 3.51 -7.70
N MET A 462 -1.47 2.23 -8.03
CA MET A 462 -1.75 1.73 -9.38
C MET A 462 -3.24 1.64 -9.68
N GLY A 463 -4.04 1.27 -8.68
CA GLY A 463 -5.49 1.35 -8.76
C GLY A 463 -5.96 2.78 -8.99
N MET A 464 -5.48 3.72 -8.16
CA MET A 464 -5.89 5.13 -8.26
C MET A 464 -5.35 5.82 -9.52
N ALA A 465 -4.20 5.41 -10.05
CA ALA A 465 -3.74 5.87 -11.36
C ALA A 465 -4.73 5.54 -12.50
N ALA A 466 -5.56 4.52 -12.31
CA ALA A 466 -6.67 4.15 -13.19
C ALA A 466 -8.06 4.52 -12.62
N SER A 467 -8.13 5.29 -11.54
CA SER A 467 -9.38 5.65 -10.83
C SER A 467 -10.20 4.42 -10.38
N ILE A 468 -9.52 3.36 -9.90
CA ILE A 468 -10.11 2.13 -9.35
C ILE A 468 -9.81 2.03 -7.86
N GLU A 469 -10.85 1.79 -7.06
CA GLU A 469 -10.71 1.48 -5.64
C GLU A 469 -10.47 -0.01 -5.40
N ALA A 470 -9.37 -0.35 -4.73
CA ALA A 470 -9.10 -1.70 -4.25
C ALA A 470 -9.48 -1.86 -2.77
N ARG A 471 -10.23 -2.93 -2.43
CA ARG A 471 -10.64 -3.32 -1.07
C ARG A 471 -10.17 -4.74 -0.78
N SER A 472 -9.51 -4.97 0.35
CA SER A 472 -9.11 -6.32 0.74
C SER A 472 -9.85 -6.81 1.98
N PRO A 473 -10.57 -7.95 1.91
CA PRO A 473 -11.18 -8.59 3.08
C PRO A 473 -10.16 -9.07 4.13
N PHE A 474 -8.94 -9.44 3.72
CA PHE A 474 -7.90 -9.86 4.65
C PHE A 474 -7.43 -8.73 5.58
N LEU A 475 -7.60 -7.48 5.18
CA LEU A 475 -7.24 -6.31 5.98
C LEU A 475 -8.37 -5.83 6.92
N ASP A 476 -9.43 -6.63 7.09
CA ASP A 476 -10.42 -6.40 8.13
C ASP A 476 -9.78 -6.53 9.51
N VAL A 477 -10.08 -5.60 10.42
CA VAL A 477 -9.49 -5.61 11.76
C VAL A 477 -9.69 -6.93 12.48
N ARG A 478 -10.87 -7.56 12.32
CA ARG A 478 -11.18 -8.86 12.92
C ARG A 478 -10.29 -9.97 12.36
N MET A 479 -9.99 -9.94 11.06
CA MET A 479 -9.10 -10.90 10.41
C MET A 479 -7.64 -10.70 10.85
N VAL A 480 -7.21 -9.45 11.00
CA VAL A 480 -5.86 -9.11 11.49
C VAL A 480 -5.68 -9.58 12.94
N GLU A 481 -6.61 -9.25 13.82
CA GLU A 481 -6.58 -9.67 15.22
C GLU A 481 -6.67 -11.19 15.37
N PHE A 482 -7.54 -11.85 14.58
CA PHE A 482 -7.61 -13.30 14.48
C PHE A 482 -6.27 -13.91 14.06
N ALA A 483 -5.65 -13.37 13.00
CA ALA A 483 -4.38 -13.89 12.50
C ALA A 483 -3.27 -13.83 13.58
N PHE A 484 -3.16 -12.73 14.32
CA PHE A 484 -2.16 -12.59 15.39
C PHE A 484 -2.53 -13.28 16.71
N SER A 485 -3.75 -13.77 16.86
CA SER A 485 -4.13 -14.67 17.96
C SER A 485 -3.90 -16.16 17.66
N MET A 486 -3.58 -16.49 16.37
CA MET A 486 -3.36 -17.87 15.91
C MET A 486 -1.88 -18.26 16.05
N PRO A 487 -1.54 -19.47 16.54
CA PRO A 487 -0.20 -20.00 16.54
C PRO A 487 0.47 -20.00 15.15
N GLY A 488 1.69 -19.54 15.06
CA GLY A 488 2.45 -19.51 13.81
C GLY A 488 2.60 -20.88 13.16
N ALA A 489 2.68 -21.95 13.96
CA ALA A 489 2.74 -23.34 13.48
C ALA A 489 1.50 -23.77 12.65
N LEU A 490 0.34 -23.12 12.83
CA LEU A 490 -0.83 -23.34 12.00
C LEU A 490 -0.80 -22.57 10.68
N LYS A 491 0.02 -21.53 10.59
CA LYS A 491 0.21 -20.74 9.37
C LYS A 491 1.27 -21.33 8.45
N LEU A 492 2.39 -21.79 9.05
CA LEU A 492 3.47 -22.47 8.34
C LEU A 492 3.69 -23.84 8.98
N HIS A 493 3.26 -24.89 8.32
CA HIS A 493 3.29 -26.25 8.85
C HIS A 493 3.98 -27.21 7.87
N ASN A 494 5.05 -27.87 8.31
CA ASN A 494 5.83 -28.83 7.50
C ASN A 494 6.19 -28.29 6.10
N GLY A 495 6.61 -27.02 6.01
CA GLY A 495 6.96 -26.37 4.75
C GLY A 495 5.76 -25.92 3.90
N VAL A 496 4.52 -26.15 4.37
CA VAL A 496 3.30 -25.67 3.71
C VAL A 496 2.98 -24.27 4.22
N THR A 497 3.04 -23.30 3.34
CA THR A 497 2.62 -21.91 3.58
C THR A 497 1.09 -21.80 3.64
N LYS A 498 0.54 -20.87 4.46
CA LYS A 498 -0.91 -20.68 4.65
C LYS A 498 -1.62 -21.98 5.02
N ALA A 499 -1.00 -22.84 5.84
CA ALA A 499 -1.47 -24.21 6.02
C ALA A 499 -2.93 -24.32 6.48
N LEU A 500 -3.32 -23.63 7.57
CA LEU A 500 -4.70 -23.61 8.05
C LEU A 500 -5.63 -22.89 7.08
N PHE A 501 -5.20 -21.77 6.52
CA PHE A 501 -5.98 -21.02 5.53
C PHE A 501 -6.36 -21.91 4.34
N LYS A 502 -5.40 -22.64 3.75
CA LYS A 502 -5.65 -23.55 2.63
C LYS A 502 -6.69 -24.63 3.00
N LYS A 503 -6.53 -25.24 4.17
CA LYS A 503 -7.54 -26.20 4.70
C LYS A 503 -8.93 -25.58 4.85
N ALA A 504 -8.99 -24.34 5.35
CA ALA A 504 -10.26 -23.66 5.60
C ALA A 504 -11.03 -23.38 4.30
N VAL A 505 -10.32 -23.02 3.21
CA VAL A 505 -10.96 -22.62 1.94
C VAL A 505 -11.02 -23.75 0.90
N GLU A 506 -10.33 -24.87 1.10
CA GLU A 506 -10.35 -26.02 0.18
C GLU A 506 -11.77 -26.49 -0.16
N PRO A 507 -12.72 -26.60 0.78
CA PRO A 507 -14.11 -26.97 0.46
C PRO A 507 -14.81 -25.95 -0.46
N LEU A 508 -14.40 -24.70 -0.45
CA LEU A 508 -14.95 -23.63 -1.27
C LEU A 508 -14.30 -23.60 -2.67
N ILE A 509 -12.96 -23.56 -2.71
CA ILE A 509 -12.23 -23.28 -3.95
C ILE A 509 -11.70 -24.54 -4.65
N GLY A 510 -11.69 -25.69 -3.99
CA GLY A 510 -11.16 -26.97 -4.47
C GLY A 510 -9.66 -27.14 -4.19
N HIS A 511 -9.23 -28.40 -4.15
CA HIS A 511 -7.85 -28.78 -3.82
C HIS A 511 -6.83 -28.16 -4.78
N ASP A 512 -7.07 -28.24 -6.08
CA ASP A 512 -6.12 -27.79 -7.11
C ASP A 512 -5.79 -26.29 -6.99
N LEU A 513 -6.79 -25.43 -6.72
CA LEU A 513 -6.58 -24.00 -6.52
C LEU A 513 -6.02 -23.67 -5.14
N ALA A 514 -6.37 -24.43 -4.10
CA ALA A 514 -5.88 -24.23 -2.73
C ALA A 514 -4.39 -24.54 -2.60
N TYR A 515 -3.91 -25.63 -3.25
CA TYR A 515 -2.55 -26.14 -3.07
C TYR A 515 -1.65 -25.97 -4.30
N ARG A 516 -2.11 -25.27 -5.35
CA ARG A 516 -1.25 -24.98 -6.49
C ARG A 516 0.05 -24.30 -6.06
N LYS A 517 1.12 -24.53 -6.79
CA LYS A 517 2.38 -23.79 -6.58
C LYS A 517 2.13 -22.31 -6.80
N LYS A 518 2.55 -21.49 -5.82
CA LYS A 518 2.46 -20.03 -5.95
C LYS A 518 3.31 -19.57 -7.13
N GLN A 519 2.71 -18.81 -8.02
CA GLN A 519 3.40 -18.03 -9.03
C GLN A 519 3.42 -16.57 -8.55
N MET A 520 4.51 -15.86 -8.79
CA MET A 520 4.54 -14.43 -8.49
C MET A 520 4.01 -13.64 -9.69
N PHE A 521 3.17 -12.68 -9.43
CA PHE A 521 2.66 -11.75 -10.44
C PHE A 521 3.78 -10.78 -10.86
N THR A 522 4.76 -11.30 -11.61
CA THR A 522 5.99 -10.59 -11.99
C THR A 522 6.28 -10.79 -13.48
N VAL A 523 7.17 -9.94 -13.99
CA VAL A 523 7.74 -10.05 -15.35
C VAL A 523 9.22 -10.46 -15.27
N PRO A 524 9.77 -11.17 -16.29
CA PRO A 524 11.13 -11.73 -16.26
C PRO A 524 12.21 -10.66 -16.47
N VAL A 525 12.20 -9.60 -15.70
CA VAL A 525 13.10 -8.45 -15.85
C VAL A 525 14.58 -8.86 -15.78
N GLY A 526 14.91 -9.92 -15.02
CA GLY A 526 16.29 -10.36 -14.89
C GLY A 526 16.87 -10.95 -16.18
N GLU A 527 16.07 -11.70 -16.95
CA GLU A 527 16.48 -12.17 -18.27
C GLU A 527 16.56 -11.01 -19.26
N TRP A 528 15.60 -10.08 -19.16
CA TRP A 528 15.57 -8.91 -20.02
C TRP A 528 16.76 -7.98 -19.81
N PHE A 529 17.29 -7.85 -18.58
CA PHE A 529 18.50 -7.06 -18.32
C PHE A 529 19.75 -7.63 -19.00
N LYS A 530 19.79 -8.92 -19.25
CA LYS A 530 20.91 -9.56 -19.98
C LYS A 530 20.81 -9.42 -21.49
N ASP A 531 19.61 -9.18 -22.01
CA ASP A 531 19.32 -9.16 -23.44
C ASP A 531 18.68 -7.81 -23.83
N ARG A 532 17.39 -7.74 -24.01
CA ARG A 532 16.70 -6.57 -24.62
C ARG A 532 16.70 -5.30 -23.78
N LEU A 533 16.83 -5.40 -22.46
CA LEU A 533 16.94 -4.23 -21.56
C LEU A 533 18.38 -3.90 -21.17
N ARG A 534 19.36 -4.60 -21.72
CA ARG A 534 20.78 -4.26 -21.55
C ARG A 534 21.08 -2.81 -21.95
N PRO A 535 20.61 -2.29 -23.11
CA PRO A 535 20.82 -0.88 -23.46
C PRO A 535 20.27 0.10 -22.42
N LEU A 536 19.10 -0.19 -21.79
CA LEU A 536 18.57 0.64 -20.72
C LEU A 536 19.49 0.68 -19.49
N VAL A 537 20.00 -0.48 -19.06
CA VAL A 537 20.91 -0.57 -17.91
C VAL A 537 22.18 0.23 -18.18
N GLU A 538 22.78 0.05 -19.35
CA GLU A 538 24.01 0.74 -19.77
C GLU A 538 23.79 2.25 -19.94
N GLU A 539 22.69 2.68 -20.57
CA GLU A 539 22.34 4.09 -20.76
C GLU A 539 22.10 4.78 -19.42
N VAL A 540 21.27 4.21 -18.54
CA VAL A 540 20.85 4.89 -17.30
C VAL A 540 21.95 4.88 -16.25
N LEU A 541 22.59 3.73 -15.98
CA LEU A 541 23.62 3.63 -14.94
C LEU A 541 24.99 4.12 -15.41
N GLY A 542 25.24 4.14 -16.73
CA GLY A 542 26.43 4.72 -17.35
C GLY A 542 26.37 6.23 -17.58
N ASP A 543 25.20 6.86 -17.49
CA ASP A 543 24.98 8.28 -17.76
C ASP A 543 25.84 9.17 -16.84
N PRO A 544 26.59 10.14 -17.38
CA PRO A 544 27.33 11.11 -16.58
C PRO A 544 26.47 11.83 -15.53
N ARG A 545 25.18 12.09 -15.79
CA ARG A 545 24.23 12.68 -14.85
C ARG A 545 24.02 11.76 -13.64
N THR A 546 23.82 10.45 -13.86
CA THR A 546 23.67 9.46 -12.80
C THR A 546 24.93 9.37 -11.93
N ARG A 547 26.10 9.35 -12.56
CA ARG A 547 27.40 9.32 -11.86
C ARG A 547 27.66 10.61 -11.08
N ALA A 548 27.30 11.76 -11.63
CA ALA A 548 27.47 13.07 -10.99
C ALA A 548 26.62 13.27 -9.73
N ARG A 549 25.61 12.40 -9.45
CA ARG A 549 24.87 12.44 -8.19
C ARG A 549 25.72 12.14 -6.97
N GLY A 550 26.85 11.44 -7.15
CA GLY A 550 27.77 11.13 -6.06
C GLY A 550 27.21 10.21 -4.97
N LEU A 551 26.21 9.39 -5.31
CA LEU A 551 25.62 8.42 -4.37
C LEU A 551 26.43 7.13 -4.33
N PHE A 552 26.88 6.65 -5.48
CA PHE A 552 27.51 5.35 -5.65
C PHE A 552 28.88 5.48 -6.29
N GLU A 553 29.81 4.60 -5.92
CA GLU A 553 31.11 4.46 -6.56
C GLU A 553 30.92 3.89 -7.98
N PRO A 554 31.32 4.60 -9.04
CA PRO A 554 31.11 4.14 -10.42
C PRO A 554 31.68 2.74 -10.69
N SER A 555 32.88 2.44 -10.17
CA SER A 555 33.52 1.13 -10.35
C SER A 555 32.74 -0.03 -9.68
N ALA A 556 32.08 0.24 -8.56
CA ALA A 556 31.26 -0.75 -7.88
C ALA A 556 29.98 -1.05 -8.67
N VAL A 557 29.33 -0.01 -9.22
CA VAL A 557 28.16 -0.15 -10.09
C VAL A 557 28.53 -0.90 -11.38
N ASP A 558 29.61 -0.49 -12.05
CA ASP A 558 30.10 -1.12 -13.29
C ASP A 558 30.44 -2.61 -13.06
N GLY A 559 31.09 -2.93 -11.93
CA GLY A 559 31.41 -4.29 -11.54
C GLY A 559 30.17 -5.15 -11.27
N LEU A 560 29.14 -4.58 -10.63
CA LEU A 560 27.88 -5.27 -10.38
C LEU A 560 27.13 -5.58 -11.69
N VAL A 561 27.03 -4.59 -12.59
CA VAL A 561 26.41 -4.75 -13.91
C VAL A 561 27.19 -5.78 -14.76
N SER A 562 28.52 -5.69 -14.81
CA SER A 562 29.37 -6.60 -15.58
C SER A 562 29.22 -8.07 -15.14
N ARG A 563 29.24 -8.34 -13.82
CA ARG A 563 29.02 -9.71 -13.29
C ARG A 563 27.63 -10.25 -13.62
N HIS A 564 26.62 -9.39 -13.65
CA HIS A 564 25.27 -9.80 -14.05
C HIS A 564 25.21 -10.13 -15.54
N LEU A 565 25.70 -9.23 -16.40
CA LEU A 565 25.66 -9.40 -17.85
C LEU A 565 26.48 -10.60 -18.33
N SER A 566 27.64 -10.88 -17.68
CA SER A 566 28.47 -12.05 -17.99
C SER A 566 27.90 -13.37 -17.45
N GLY A 567 26.84 -13.32 -16.60
CA GLY A 567 26.25 -14.51 -15.99
C GLY A 567 27.03 -15.06 -14.78
N GLN A 568 28.07 -14.36 -14.31
CA GLN A 568 28.85 -14.76 -13.13
C GLN A 568 28.03 -14.66 -11.84
N ALA A 569 27.08 -13.71 -11.77
CA ALA A 569 26.17 -13.57 -10.65
C ALA A 569 24.81 -13.06 -11.10
N ASN A 570 23.77 -13.31 -10.30
CA ASN A 570 22.45 -12.77 -10.56
C ASN A 570 22.21 -11.52 -9.67
N HIS A 571 22.40 -10.34 -10.26
CA HIS A 571 22.19 -9.04 -9.62
C HIS A 571 20.93 -8.32 -10.13
N THR A 572 19.93 -9.07 -10.58
CA THR A 572 18.67 -8.49 -11.11
C THR A 572 18.02 -7.51 -10.17
N ARG A 573 17.90 -7.87 -8.88
CA ARG A 573 17.20 -7.05 -7.89
C ARG A 573 17.98 -5.79 -7.56
N GLU A 574 19.29 -5.91 -7.46
CA GLU A 574 20.22 -4.81 -7.16
C GLU A 574 20.23 -3.79 -8.31
N ILE A 575 20.40 -4.25 -9.56
CA ILE A 575 20.35 -3.38 -10.75
C ILE A 575 19.02 -2.64 -10.82
N ARG A 576 17.91 -3.35 -10.59
CA ARG A 576 16.57 -2.75 -10.58
C ARG A 576 16.43 -1.68 -9.52
N ALA A 577 16.97 -1.89 -8.31
CA ALA A 577 16.93 -0.89 -7.25
C ALA A 577 17.72 0.38 -7.62
N LEU A 578 18.89 0.22 -8.24
CA LEU A 578 19.69 1.35 -8.72
C LEU A 578 18.97 2.13 -9.84
N LEU A 579 18.37 1.41 -10.79
CA LEU A 579 17.53 2.01 -11.84
C LEU A 579 16.33 2.75 -11.26
N ALA A 580 15.64 2.15 -10.27
CA ALA A 580 14.49 2.76 -9.61
C ALA A 580 14.87 4.08 -8.91
N ILE A 581 16.03 4.15 -8.25
CA ILE A 581 16.55 5.39 -7.66
C ILE A 581 16.80 6.44 -8.73
N GLU A 582 17.49 6.09 -9.82
CA GLU A 582 17.80 7.06 -10.88
C GLU A 582 16.54 7.56 -11.60
N LEU A 583 15.60 6.67 -11.93
CA LEU A 583 14.31 7.06 -12.50
C LEU A 583 13.54 8.00 -11.57
N TRP A 584 13.57 7.74 -10.26
CA TRP A 584 12.96 8.63 -9.28
C TRP A 584 13.64 10.01 -9.23
N PHE A 585 14.96 10.07 -9.27
CA PHE A 585 15.67 11.35 -9.37
C PHE A 585 15.23 12.14 -10.60
N ARG A 586 15.20 11.50 -11.77
CA ARG A 586 14.80 12.14 -13.04
C ARG A 586 13.34 12.57 -13.04
N THR A 587 12.46 11.80 -12.36
CA THR A 587 11.01 12.05 -12.35
C THR A 587 10.59 13.09 -11.30
N CYS A 588 11.24 13.08 -10.12
CA CYS A 588 10.72 13.79 -8.95
C CYS A 588 11.67 14.85 -8.37
N ILE A 589 12.99 14.74 -8.63
CA ILE A 589 14.00 15.64 -8.04
C ILE A 589 14.52 16.64 -9.06
N ASP A 590 14.99 16.16 -10.22
CA ASP A 590 15.60 17.02 -11.24
C ASP A 590 14.59 17.98 -11.87
N GLN A 591 13.37 17.51 -12.04
CA GLN A 591 12.27 18.26 -12.61
C GLN A 591 10.94 17.75 -12.03
N GLN A 592 10.02 18.67 -11.77
CA GLN A 592 8.64 18.32 -11.40
C GLN A 592 7.77 18.30 -12.65
N PHE A 593 7.21 17.13 -12.96
CA PHE A 593 6.30 16.96 -14.08
C PHE A 593 4.85 17.12 -13.61
N PRO A 594 4.02 17.91 -14.32
CA PRO A 594 2.61 18.07 -14.00
C PRO A 594 1.80 16.78 -14.27
N THR A 595 2.32 15.93 -15.16
CA THR A 595 1.78 14.61 -15.54
C THR A 595 2.92 13.61 -15.61
N ALA A 596 2.59 12.33 -15.63
CA ALA A 596 3.61 11.28 -15.71
C ALA A 596 4.46 11.41 -16.98
N PRO A 597 5.79 11.50 -16.88
CA PRO A 597 6.68 11.62 -18.02
C PRO A 597 6.86 10.28 -18.76
N SER A 598 7.24 10.36 -20.04
CA SER A 598 7.72 9.23 -20.82
C SER A 598 9.22 8.98 -20.59
N MET A 599 9.72 7.83 -21.01
CA MET A 599 11.17 7.54 -20.99
C MET A 599 11.98 8.61 -21.74
N LYS A 600 11.50 9.05 -22.89
CA LYS A 600 12.14 10.08 -23.71
C LYS A 600 12.25 11.44 -22.99
N GLU A 601 11.20 11.86 -22.27
CA GLU A 601 11.23 13.09 -21.46
C GLU A 601 12.22 13.00 -20.30
N LEU A 602 12.51 11.79 -19.82
CA LEU A 602 13.56 11.54 -18.82
C LEU A 602 14.98 11.45 -19.45
N GLY A 603 15.10 11.61 -20.77
CA GLY A 603 16.35 11.48 -21.50
C GLY A 603 16.83 10.03 -21.63
N ILE A 604 15.91 9.08 -21.77
CA ILE A 604 16.17 7.64 -21.98
C ILE A 604 15.67 7.27 -23.38
N HIS A 605 16.57 6.80 -24.21
CA HIS A 605 16.33 6.57 -25.64
C HIS A 605 16.47 5.11 -26.09
N SER A 606 17.03 4.26 -25.25
CA SER A 606 17.28 2.84 -25.54
C SER A 606 16.01 1.98 -25.57
N ILE A 607 14.88 2.51 -25.11
CA ILE A 607 13.57 1.89 -25.18
C ILE A 607 12.66 2.84 -25.96
N VAL A 608 12.26 2.43 -27.12
CA VAL A 608 11.32 3.16 -28.00
C VAL A 608 10.01 2.38 -28.07
#